data_05c47b414eae6a11e4cf08d0bcf63353
#
_entry.id   05c47b414eae6a11e4cf08d0bcf63353
#
_cell.length_a   1.000
_cell.length_b   1.000
_cell.length_c   1.000
_cell.angle_alpha   90.00
_cell.angle_beta   90.00
_cell.angle_gamma   90.00
#
_symmetry.space_group_name_H-M   'P 1'
#
loop_
_entity.id
_entity.type
_entity.pdbx_description
1 polymer ?
#
loop_
_entity_poly.entity_id
_entity_poly.type
_entity_poly.pdbx_seq_one_letter_code
_entity_poly.pdbx_strand_id
1 'polypeptide(L)'
;MQIGLECFLDEQLSSMIASENRHGDCEIQHKTDCIIYDTEEDHYLEEYLEEIMDAFTVAKHLKVAESDVRADYLKNFLSKWKVFSVTGDDIQQIITAICSERYQDEPELFDKKVTIREFFSADTMEQQCILKTYNWDDFCYNIKHVNRFHSQQVNFDQLENLLKNMVIDIPKGTLKLFRSRICDEDSYTSGYSTRKMGVPPVALTTAGRTNSEGIQCLYLAGDEETTFHEVRACLLYTSPSPRDAHE
;
A
#
# COMPACT_ATOMS: atom_id res chain seq x y z
N MET A 1 28.38 4.74 10.26
CA MET A 1 27.98 4.43 8.86
C MET A 1 27.05 5.50 8.35
N GLN A 2 27.26 5.98 7.11
CA GLN A 2 26.42 7.01 6.50
C GLN A 2 25.42 6.40 5.52
N ILE A 3 24.12 6.60 5.78
CA ILE A 3 23.00 5.98 5.05
C ILE A 3 22.20 7.08 4.37
N GLY A 4 22.16 7.08 3.04
CA GLY A 4 21.45 8.10 2.26
C GLY A 4 19.93 8.04 2.47
N LEU A 5 19.27 9.20 2.48
CA LEU A 5 17.83 9.36 2.55
C LEU A 5 17.09 8.45 1.54
N GLU A 6 17.63 8.32 0.34
CA GLU A 6 17.04 7.51 -0.72
C GLU A 6 17.06 6.00 -0.45
N CYS A 7 17.75 5.53 0.61
CA CYS A 7 17.66 4.13 1.05
C CYS A 7 16.33 3.82 1.76
N PHE A 8 15.57 4.83 2.15
CA PHE A 8 14.31 4.68 2.86
C PHE A 8 13.12 4.95 1.94
N LEU A 9 12.06 4.15 2.06
CA LEU A 9 10.77 4.35 1.37
C LEU A 9 9.68 4.83 2.34
N ASP A 10 9.85 4.55 3.62
CA ASP A 10 8.91 5.02 4.63
C ASP A 10 8.93 6.54 4.72
N GLU A 11 7.75 7.16 4.60
CA GLU A 11 7.62 8.63 4.55
C GLU A 11 7.98 9.28 5.88
N GLN A 12 7.71 8.63 7.00
CA GLN A 12 8.02 9.17 8.33
C GLN A 12 9.53 9.16 8.57
N LEU A 13 10.19 8.02 8.35
CA LEU A 13 11.65 7.93 8.48
C LEU A 13 12.36 8.88 7.53
N SER A 14 11.91 8.94 6.27
CA SER A 14 12.46 9.87 5.27
C SER A 14 12.29 11.33 5.66
N SER A 15 11.14 11.71 6.23
CA SER A 15 10.90 13.08 6.69
C SER A 15 11.77 13.46 7.87
N MET A 16 12.04 12.53 8.77
CA MET A 16 12.94 12.74 9.92
C MET A 16 14.37 13.00 9.44
N ILE A 17 14.89 12.14 8.55
CA ILE A 17 16.24 12.31 7.98
C ILE A 17 16.34 13.62 7.22
N ALA A 18 15.32 13.96 6.41
CA ALA A 18 15.31 15.21 5.65
C ALA A 18 15.29 16.45 6.54
N SER A 19 14.64 16.38 7.73
CA SER A 19 14.56 17.52 8.65
C SER A 19 15.90 17.90 9.27
N GLU A 20 16.79 16.95 9.48
CA GLU A 20 18.13 17.18 9.98
C GLU A 20 19.06 17.80 8.92
N ASN A 21 18.74 17.62 7.64
CA ASN A 21 19.46 18.21 6.50
C ASN A 21 20.98 18.01 6.56
N ARG A 22 21.43 16.86 7.08
CA ARG A 22 22.84 16.48 7.15
C ARG A 22 23.31 15.97 5.80
N HIS A 23 24.40 16.47 5.29
CA HIS A 23 25.00 16.05 4.01
C HIS A 23 26.21 15.16 4.23
N GLY A 24 26.36 14.15 3.38
CA GLY A 24 27.49 13.22 3.39
C GLY A 24 27.44 12.25 2.22
N ASP A 25 28.21 11.19 2.30
CA ASP A 25 28.33 10.18 1.26
C ASP A 25 27.63 8.88 1.70
N CYS A 26 26.65 8.44 0.94
CA CYS A 26 25.94 7.19 1.23
C CYS A 26 26.81 5.97 0.97
N GLU A 27 27.13 5.22 2.01
CA GLU A 27 27.95 4.00 1.91
C GLU A 27 27.22 2.85 1.21
N ILE A 28 25.90 2.80 1.32
CA ILE A 28 25.07 1.71 0.74
C ILE A 28 24.89 1.87 -0.77
N GLN A 29 24.50 3.06 -1.24
CA GLN A 29 24.26 3.33 -2.66
C GLN A 29 25.46 3.95 -3.36
N HIS A 30 26.54 4.22 -2.64
CA HIS A 30 27.76 4.86 -3.14
C HIS A 30 27.51 6.23 -3.80
N LYS A 31 26.54 6.98 -3.28
CA LYS A 31 26.22 8.34 -3.72
C LYS A 31 26.95 9.36 -2.85
N THR A 32 27.48 10.36 -3.48
CA THR A 32 28.17 11.47 -2.82
C THR A 32 27.26 12.69 -2.69
N ASP A 33 27.52 13.51 -1.65
CA ASP A 33 26.83 14.80 -1.41
C ASP A 33 25.29 14.65 -1.37
N CYS A 34 24.79 13.65 -0.65
CA CYS A 34 23.36 13.43 -0.43
C CYS A 34 22.97 13.69 1.02
N ILE A 35 21.66 13.82 1.29
CA ILE A 35 21.16 13.88 2.65
C ILE A 35 21.30 12.48 3.26
N ILE A 36 21.89 12.41 4.46
CA ILE A 36 22.22 11.16 5.14
C ILE A 36 21.70 11.11 6.59
N TYR A 37 21.58 9.89 7.09
CA TYR A 37 21.59 9.53 8.50
C TYR A 37 22.96 8.96 8.87
N ASP A 38 23.60 9.47 9.93
CA ASP A 38 24.90 8.99 10.39
C ASP A 38 24.77 8.21 11.69
N THR A 39 24.96 6.90 11.65
CA THR A 39 24.79 6.02 12.81
C THR A 39 25.76 6.26 13.97
N GLU A 40 26.79 7.08 13.79
CA GLU A 40 27.72 7.44 14.85
C GLU A 40 27.30 8.69 15.63
N GLU A 41 26.50 9.55 14.99
CA GLU A 41 26.09 10.84 15.56
C GLU A 41 24.59 10.92 15.79
N ASP A 42 23.81 10.16 15.01
CA ASP A 42 22.34 10.20 15.01
C ASP A 42 21.76 8.93 15.65
N HIS A 43 20.80 9.08 16.57
CA HIS A 43 20.17 7.97 17.28
C HIS A 43 18.64 7.97 17.21
N TYR A 44 18.04 8.96 16.51
CA TYR A 44 16.60 9.17 16.52
C TYR A 44 15.80 8.12 15.71
N LEU A 45 16.45 7.31 14.86
CA LEU A 45 15.77 6.22 14.14
C LEU A 45 15.77 4.90 14.93
N GLU A 46 16.63 4.76 15.93
CA GLU A 46 16.77 3.53 16.73
C GLU A 46 15.43 3.15 17.36
N GLU A 47 14.81 4.05 18.10
CA GLU A 47 13.55 3.82 18.80
C GLU A 47 12.44 3.31 17.86
N TYR A 48 12.30 3.92 16.67
CA TYR A 48 11.28 3.52 15.70
C TYR A 48 11.52 2.14 15.10
N LEU A 49 12.78 1.80 14.81
CA LEU A 49 13.11 0.49 14.26
C LEU A 49 13.02 -0.60 15.35
N GLU A 50 13.38 -0.28 16.59
CA GLU A 50 13.24 -1.19 17.72
C GLU A 50 11.78 -1.53 18.03
N GLU A 51 10.86 -0.54 17.98
CA GLU A 51 9.43 -0.78 18.11
C GLU A 51 8.92 -1.76 17.03
N ILE A 52 9.40 -1.62 15.79
CA ILE A 52 9.09 -2.58 14.72
C ILE A 52 9.63 -3.97 15.05
N MET A 53 10.85 -4.04 15.56
CA MET A 53 11.51 -5.31 15.90
C MET A 53 10.85 -6.03 17.08
N ASP A 54 10.25 -5.30 18.01
CA ASP A 54 9.53 -5.88 19.17
C ASP A 54 8.31 -6.70 18.75
N ALA A 55 7.77 -6.47 17.55
CA ALA A 55 6.72 -7.32 16.99
C ALA A 55 7.23 -8.73 16.61
N PHE A 56 8.54 -8.93 16.48
CA PHE A 56 9.11 -10.17 16.01
C PHE A 56 9.68 -11.03 17.15
N THR A 57 9.65 -12.33 16.90
CA THR A 57 10.27 -13.35 17.77
C THR A 57 11.01 -14.34 16.88
N VAL A 58 12.16 -14.83 17.33
CA VAL A 58 12.91 -15.88 16.61
C VAL A 58 11.99 -17.11 16.45
N ALA A 59 11.75 -17.54 15.21
CA ALA A 59 10.79 -18.59 14.87
C ALA A 59 11.05 -19.90 15.63
N LYS A 60 12.30 -20.22 15.86
CA LYS A 60 12.74 -21.38 16.67
C LYS A 60 12.18 -21.36 18.10
N HIS A 61 12.06 -20.20 18.71
CA HIS A 61 11.54 -20.07 20.09
C HIS A 61 10.05 -20.43 20.18
N LEU A 62 9.31 -20.26 19.09
CA LEU A 62 7.90 -20.67 18.96
C LEU A 62 7.73 -22.07 18.37
N LYS A 63 8.84 -22.83 18.19
CA LYS A 63 8.85 -24.17 17.55
C LYS A 63 8.25 -24.16 16.14
N VAL A 64 8.37 -23.06 15.45
CA VAL A 64 7.90 -22.91 14.06
C VAL A 64 8.91 -23.58 13.13
N ALA A 65 8.42 -24.36 12.16
CA ALA A 65 9.28 -25.02 11.19
C ALA A 65 9.95 -23.96 10.29
N GLU A 66 11.21 -24.20 9.90
CA GLU A 66 11.93 -23.28 9.01
C GLU A 66 11.26 -23.13 7.62
N SER A 67 10.47 -24.10 7.22
CA SER A 67 9.70 -24.09 5.97
C SER A 67 8.34 -23.39 6.10
N ASP A 68 7.96 -22.93 7.29
CA ASP A 68 6.69 -22.22 7.48
C ASP A 68 6.71 -20.88 6.75
N VAL A 69 5.69 -20.63 5.95
CA VAL A 69 5.54 -19.40 5.14
C VAL A 69 5.42 -18.13 5.99
N ARG A 70 5.12 -18.27 7.27
CA ARG A 70 5.00 -17.18 8.25
C ARG A 70 6.32 -16.81 8.90
N ALA A 71 7.39 -17.57 8.64
CA ALA A 71 8.73 -17.33 9.16
C ALA A 71 9.68 -16.95 8.03
N ASP A 72 10.33 -15.80 8.17
CA ASP A 72 11.29 -15.28 7.20
C ASP A 72 12.38 -14.49 7.94
N TYR A 73 13.42 -14.05 7.24
CA TYR A 73 14.39 -13.14 7.80
C TYR A 73 13.79 -11.73 7.98
N LEU A 74 14.21 -11.03 9.06
CA LEU A 74 13.73 -9.68 9.37
C LEU A 74 13.86 -8.73 8.16
N LYS A 75 15.00 -8.76 7.48
CA LYS A 75 15.25 -7.98 6.24
C LYS A 75 14.21 -8.21 5.15
N ASN A 76 13.68 -9.43 5.04
CA ASN A 76 12.67 -9.76 4.04
C ASN A 76 11.29 -9.20 4.43
N PHE A 77 10.94 -9.19 5.72
CA PHE A 77 9.72 -8.52 6.20
C PHE A 77 9.79 -7.02 5.92
N LEU A 78 10.89 -6.36 6.28
CA LEU A 78 11.07 -4.93 6.07
C LEU A 78 11.06 -4.54 4.58
N SER A 79 11.60 -5.40 3.72
CA SER A 79 11.51 -5.25 2.26
C SER A 79 10.06 -5.36 1.76
N LYS A 80 9.30 -6.38 2.21
CA LYS A 80 7.88 -6.57 1.85
C LYS A 80 7.01 -5.42 2.36
N TRP A 81 7.32 -4.86 3.51
CA TRP A 81 6.62 -3.71 4.09
C TRP A 81 7.05 -2.38 3.47
N LYS A 82 8.00 -2.41 2.53
CA LYS A 82 8.52 -1.23 1.82
C LYS A 82 9.08 -0.15 2.75
N VAL A 83 9.73 -0.56 3.82
CA VAL A 83 10.44 0.37 4.71
C VAL A 83 11.65 0.95 4.00
N PHE A 84 12.35 0.13 3.22
CA PHE A 84 13.57 0.49 2.50
C PHE A 84 13.42 0.37 0.98
N SER A 85 14.14 1.20 0.24
CA SER A 85 14.26 1.15 -1.22
C SER A 85 15.29 0.13 -1.71
N VAL A 86 16.21 -0.24 -0.85
CA VAL A 86 17.26 -1.25 -1.07
C VAL A 86 16.75 -2.63 -0.66
N THR A 87 17.49 -3.69 -0.95
CA THR A 87 17.03 -5.07 -0.71
C THR A 87 18.11 -5.95 -0.10
N GLY A 88 17.73 -7.09 0.45
CA GLY A 88 18.62 -8.17 0.87
C GLY A 88 19.65 -7.76 1.92
N ASP A 89 20.92 -7.88 1.56
CA ASP A 89 22.02 -7.66 2.51
C ASP A 89 22.22 -6.18 2.85
N ASP A 90 21.81 -5.26 1.97
CA ASP A 90 21.85 -3.83 2.25
C ASP A 90 20.91 -3.47 3.41
N ILE A 91 19.68 -4.03 3.42
CA ILE A 91 18.76 -3.85 4.56
C ILE A 91 19.39 -4.42 5.83
N GLN A 92 20.00 -5.60 5.74
CA GLN A 92 20.68 -6.21 6.88
C GLN A 92 21.76 -5.28 7.45
N GLN A 93 22.60 -4.69 6.60
CA GLN A 93 23.63 -3.75 7.01
C GLN A 93 23.04 -2.51 7.68
N ILE A 94 22.01 -1.93 7.09
CA ILE A 94 21.33 -0.74 7.61
C ILE A 94 20.78 -1.01 9.02
N ILE A 95 19.96 -2.06 9.18
CA ILE A 95 19.31 -2.33 10.46
C ILE A 95 20.31 -2.72 11.56
N THR A 96 21.39 -3.44 11.23
CA THR A 96 22.43 -3.79 12.21
C THR A 96 23.28 -2.58 12.58
N ALA A 97 23.47 -1.62 11.68
CA ALA A 97 24.21 -0.40 11.98
C ALA A 97 23.37 0.58 12.81
N ILE A 98 22.09 0.77 12.51
CA ILE A 98 21.22 1.65 13.29
C ILE A 98 20.94 1.05 14.67
N CYS A 99 20.51 -0.21 14.75
CA CYS A 99 20.17 -0.88 16.01
C CYS A 99 21.35 -1.72 16.53
N SER A 100 22.55 -1.11 16.61
CA SER A 100 23.77 -1.83 16.93
C SER A 100 23.78 -2.43 18.35
N GLU A 101 23.20 -1.76 19.33
CA GLU A 101 23.06 -2.26 20.70
C GLU A 101 22.13 -3.47 20.74
N ARG A 102 20.96 -3.37 20.09
CA ARG A 102 20.02 -4.48 19.99
C ARG A 102 20.62 -5.68 19.26
N TYR A 103 21.41 -5.45 18.22
CA TYR A 103 22.11 -6.52 17.51
C TYR A 103 23.14 -7.25 18.41
N GLN A 104 23.84 -6.53 19.30
CA GLN A 104 24.76 -7.15 20.25
C GLN A 104 24.04 -8.01 21.29
N ASP A 105 22.88 -7.56 21.76
CA ASP A 105 22.09 -8.27 22.77
C ASP A 105 21.31 -9.45 22.18
N GLU A 106 20.73 -9.29 21.01
CA GLU A 106 19.85 -10.29 20.37
C GLU A 106 20.23 -10.56 18.90
N PRO A 107 21.44 -11.06 18.60
CA PRO A 107 21.87 -11.26 17.21
C PRO A 107 21.00 -12.26 16.45
N GLU A 108 20.39 -13.21 17.15
CA GLU A 108 19.48 -14.19 16.50
C GLU A 108 18.26 -13.54 15.87
N LEU A 109 17.79 -12.39 16.35
CA LEU A 109 16.67 -11.65 15.78
C LEU A 109 16.99 -11.18 14.35
N PHE A 110 18.24 -10.83 14.09
CA PHE A 110 18.71 -10.32 12.80
C PHE A 110 19.18 -11.44 11.86
N ASP A 111 19.82 -12.48 12.41
CA ASP A 111 20.52 -13.50 11.64
C ASP A 111 19.72 -14.78 11.42
N LYS A 112 18.62 -14.96 12.13
CA LYS A 112 17.75 -16.14 12.02
C LYS A 112 16.39 -15.76 11.46
N LYS A 113 15.62 -16.78 11.08
CA LYS A 113 14.22 -16.57 10.71
C LYS A 113 13.41 -16.15 11.92
N VAL A 114 12.67 -15.09 11.75
CA VAL A 114 11.75 -14.51 12.74
C VAL A 114 10.30 -14.67 12.28
N THR A 115 9.39 -14.48 13.20
CA THR A 115 7.95 -14.47 12.93
C THR A 115 7.26 -13.55 13.91
N ILE A 116 6.04 -13.17 13.60
CA ILE A 116 5.17 -12.41 14.49
C ILE A 116 4.38 -13.43 15.32
N ARG A 117 4.48 -13.35 16.65
CA ARG A 117 3.87 -14.30 17.60
C ARG A 117 2.36 -14.40 17.37
N GLU A 118 1.72 -13.29 17.11
CA GLU A 118 0.27 -13.18 16.91
C GLU A 118 -0.21 -14.00 15.73
N PHE A 119 0.61 -14.28 14.74
CA PHE A 119 0.26 -15.16 13.61
C PHE A 119 -0.01 -16.61 14.00
N PHE A 120 0.38 -17.02 15.21
CA PHE A 120 0.18 -18.38 15.71
C PHE A 120 -0.96 -18.48 16.73
N SER A 121 -1.63 -17.38 17.02
CA SER A 121 -2.84 -17.36 17.83
C SER A 121 -4.08 -17.36 16.93
N ALA A 122 -4.84 -18.44 16.95
CA ALA A 122 -6.10 -18.53 16.18
C ALA A 122 -7.10 -17.44 16.62
N ASP A 123 -7.17 -17.16 17.92
CA ASP A 123 -8.06 -16.13 18.46
C ASP A 123 -7.66 -14.71 17.96
N THR A 124 -6.36 -14.44 17.87
CA THR A 124 -5.86 -13.16 17.36
C THR A 124 -6.20 -12.98 15.89
N MET A 125 -6.00 -14.01 15.06
CA MET A 125 -6.36 -13.95 13.64
C MET A 125 -7.84 -13.71 13.43
N GLU A 126 -8.70 -14.40 14.20
CA GLU A 126 -10.13 -14.28 14.05
C GLU A 126 -10.68 -12.95 14.57
N GLN A 127 -10.12 -12.41 15.66
CA GLN A 127 -10.66 -11.26 16.36
C GLN A 127 -9.97 -9.94 16.01
N GLN A 128 -8.68 -9.95 15.71
CA GLN A 128 -7.89 -8.74 15.57
C GLN A 128 -7.40 -8.45 14.15
N CYS A 129 -7.26 -9.48 13.31
CA CYS A 129 -6.82 -9.28 11.93
C CYS A 129 -8.01 -8.98 11.01
N ILE A 130 -7.78 -8.16 9.98
CA ILE A 130 -8.77 -7.87 8.93
C ILE A 130 -9.02 -9.12 8.09
N LEU A 131 -7.96 -9.84 7.72
CA LEU A 131 -8.08 -11.12 7.02
C LEU A 131 -7.92 -12.27 8.01
N LYS A 132 -8.83 -13.23 7.95
CA LYS A 132 -8.78 -14.47 8.74
C LYS A 132 -7.93 -15.57 8.08
N THR A 133 -7.15 -15.20 7.06
CA THR A 133 -6.23 -16.08 6.36
C THR A 133 -4.87 -15.39 6.22
N TYR A 134 -3.79 -16.15 6.31
CA TYR A 134 -2.43 -15.63 6.13
C TYR A 134 -2.06 -15.44 4.67
N ASN A 135 -2.75 -16.17 3.77
CA ASN A 135 -2.37 -16.24 2.38
C ASN A 135 -3.26 -15.33 1.56
N TRP A 136 -2.68 -14.28 1.00
CA TRP A 136 -3.37 -13.37 0.10
C TRP A 136 -3.90 -14.07 -1.15
N ASP A 137 -3.20 -15.08 -1.65
CA ASP A 137 -3.61 -15.84 -2.83
C ASP A 137 -4.84 -16.70 -2.53
N ASP A 138 -4.94 -17.28 -1.33
CA ASP A 138 -6.14 -18.01 -0.88
C ASP A 138 -7.34 -17.06 -0.77
N PHE A 139 -7.13 -15.86 -0.22
CA PHE A 139 -8.16 -14.82 -0.19
C PHE A 139 -8.61 -14.45 -1.61
N CYS A 140 -7.66 -14.16 -2.51
CA CYS A 140 -7.95 -13.84 -3.90
C CYS A 140 -8.69 -14.96 -4.62
N TYR A 141 -8.28 -16.22 -4.39
CA TYR A 141 -8.96 -17.39 -4.96
C TYR A 141 -10.41 -17.48 -4.49
N ASN A 142 -10.64 -17.32 -3.19
CA ASN A 142 -11.98 -17.38 -2.63
C ASN A 142 -12.89 -16.28 -3.20
N ILE A 143 -12.40 -15.03 -3.29
CA ILE A 143 -13.17 -13.92 -3.87
C ILE A 143 -13.47 -14.14 -5.35
N LYS A 144 -12.53 -14.71 -6.11
CA LYS A 144 -12.67 -14.92 -7.56
C LYS A 144 -13.52 -16.15 -7.90
N HIS A 145 -13.38 -17.25 -7.14
CA HIS A 145 -13.85 -18.57 -7.57
C HIS A 145 -14.85 -19.23 -6.63
N VAL A 146 -14.97 -18.78 -5.39
CA VAL A 146 -15.87 -19.37 -4.41
C VAL A 146 -17.06 -18.44 -4.14
N ASN A 147 -16.85 -17.35 -3.42
CA ASN A 147 -17.91 -16.39 -3.10
C ASN A 147 -17.35 -15.00 -2.81
N ARG A 148 -17.64 -14.05 -3.73
CA ARG A 148 -17.19 -12.65 -3.57
C ARG A 148 -18.08 -11.80 -2.66
N PHE A 149 -19.31 -12.22 -2.42
CA PHE A 149 -20.29 -11.38 -1.70
C PHE A 149 -20.43 -11.73 -0.22
N HIS A 150 -20.07 -12.94 0.17
CA HIS A 150 -20.23 -13.45 1.53
C HIS A 150 -18.92 -14.09 1.99
N SER A 151 -17.80 -13.36 1.85
CA SER A 151 -16.52 -13.87 2.29
C SER A 151 -16.48 -13.98 3.82
N GLN A 152 -16.28 -15.19 4.31
CA GLN A 152 -16.04 -15.46 5.73
C GLN A 152 -14.59 -15.19 6.14
N GLN A 153 -13.73 -14.87 5.19
CA GLN A 153 -12.31 -14.61 5.42
C GLN A 153 -11.98 -13.16 5.79
N VAL A 154 -13.00 -12.29 5.82
CA VAL A 154 -12.85 -10.88 6.20
C VAL A 154 -13.51 -10.63 7.54
N ASN A 155 -12.78 -10.02 8.45
CA ASN A 155 -13.33 -9.45 9.67
C ASN A 155 -13.79 -8.02 9.38
N PHE A 156 -15.09 -7.87 9.11
CA PHE A 156 -15.66 -6.60 8.75
C PHE A 156 -15.62 -5.57 9.87
N ASP A 157 -15.68 -6.00 11.13
CA ASP A 157 -15.59 -5.08 12.28
C ASP A 157 -14.19 -4.45 12.36
N GLN A 158 -13.15 -5.23 12.15
CA GLN A 158 -11.78 -4.71 12.11
C GLN A 158 -11.52 -3.85 10.88
N LEU A 159 -12.06 -4.24 9.72
CA LEU A 159 -11.98 -3.43 8.52
C LEU A 159 -12.69 -2.08 8.71
N GLU A 160 -13.88 -2.07 9.32
CA GLU A 160 -14.61 -0.83 9.62
C GLU A 160 -13.84 0.06 10.59
N ASN A 161 -13.22 -0.50 11.62
CA ASN A 161 -12.39 0.24 12.56
C ASN A 161 -11.17 0.87 11.87
N LEU A 162 -10.49 0.13 10.99
CA LEU A 162 -9.39 0.68 10.20
C LEU A 162 -9.88 1.83 9.31
N LEU A 163 -10.96 1.61 8.57
CA LEU A 163 -11.48 2.61 7.64
C LEU A 163 -11.94 3.90 8.35
N LYS A 164 -12.50 3.81 9.56
CA LYS A 164 -12.85 5.00 10.36
C LYS A 164 -11.63 5.88 10.66
N ASN A 165 -10.47 5.28 10.90
CA ASN A 165 -9.23 6.02 11.16
C ASN A 165 -8.59 6.59 9.87
N MET A 166 -9.02 6.12 8.70
CA MET A 166 -8.52 6.58 7.40
C MET A 166 -9.45 7.61 6.73
N VAL A 167 -10.55 7.99 7.37
CA VAL A 167 -11.47 8.99 6.83
C VAL A 167 -10.83 10.37 6.91
N ILE A 168 -10.78 11.05 5.77
CA ILE A 168 -10.33 12.43 5.67
C ILE A 168 -11.52 13.29 5.30
N ASP A 169 -11.85 14.25 6.15
CA ASP A 169 -12.87 15.25 5.85
C ASP A 169 -12.33 16.29 4.87
N ILE A 170 -12.96 16.39 3.71
CA ILE A 170 -12.60 17.38 2.71
C ILE A 170 -13.56 18.57 2.82
N PRO A 171 -13.11 19.75 3.27
CA PRO A 171 -13.95 20.93 3.38
C PRO A 171 -14.52 21.32 2.01
N LYS A 172 -15.78 21.82 2.02
CA LYS A 172 -16.45 22.25 0.80
C LYS A 172 -15.64 23.35 0.10
N GLY A 173 -15.35 23.13 -1.18
CA GLY A 173 -14.62 24.09 -2.01
C GLY A 173 -13.09 23.90 -2.00
N THR A 174 -12.54 22.98 -1.22
CA THR A 174 -11.09 22.70 -1.19
C THR A 174 -10.67 21.85 -2.40
N LEU A 175 -11.52 20.93 -2.84
CA LEU A 175 -11.21 20.02 -3.93
C LEU A 175 -12.09 20.33 -5.16
N LYS A 176 -11.46 20.58 -6.30
CA LYS A 176 -12.11 20.70 -7.59
C LYS A 176 -11.99 19.36 -8.31
N LEU A 177 -13.14 18.78 -8.66
CA LEU A 177 -13.22 17.50 -9.36
C LEU A 177 -13.90 17.67 -10.71
N PHE A 178 -13.50 16.88 -11.68
CA PHE A 178 -13.93 16.94 -13.07
C PHE A 178 -14.64 15.68 -13.48
N ARG A 179 -15.52 15.79 -14.46
CA ARG A 179 -16.20 14.70 -15.11
C ARG A 179 -16.44 14.99 -16.57
N SER A 180 -16.12 14.04 -17.42
CA SER A 180 -16.51 14.04 -18.83
C SER A 180 -17.63 13.04 -19.09
N ARG A 181 -18.42 13.30 -20.09
CA ARG A 181 -19.47 12.42 -20.61
C ARG A 181 -19.53 12.56 -22.12
N ILE A 182 -19.63 11.45 -22.83
CA ILE A 182 -19.83 11.46 -24.29
C ILE A 182 -21.19 12.11 -24.58
N CYS A 183 -21.20 13.13 -25.44
CA CYS A 183 -22.42 13.73 -25.91
C CYS A 183 -23.11 12.82 -26.93
N ASP A 184 -24.41 12.66 -26.78
CA ASP A 184 -25.29 12.18 -27.85
C ASP A 184 -25.57 13.31 -28.87
N GLU A 185 -26.08 12.95 -30.04
CA GLU A 185 -26.33 13.91 -31.14
C GLU A 185 -27.24 15.08 -30.73
N ASP A 186 -28.22 14.83 -29.88
CA ASP A 186 -29.16 15.84 -29.39
C ASP A 186 -28.53 16.86 -28.43
N SER A 187 -27.43 16.48 -27.76
CA SER A 187 -26.75 17.32 -26.78
C SER A 187 -25.52 18.04 -27.34
N TYR A 188 -25.19 17.84 -28.61
CA TYR A 188 -23.94 18.30 -29.23
C TYR A 188 -23.73 19.83 -29.17
N THR A 189 -24.81 20.62 -29.34
CA THR A 189 -24.72 22.09 -29.42
C THR A 189 -24.75 22.79 -28.06
N SER A 190 -25.38 22.18 -27.03
CA SER A 190 -25.61 22.83 -25.73
C SER A 190 -24.87 22.14 -24.55
N GLY A 191 -24.29 20.98 -24.77
CA GLY A 191 -23.75 20.14 -23.73
C GLY A 191 -24.81 19.59 -22.76
N TYR A 192 -24.37 18.90 -21.73
CA TYR A 192 -25.26 18.38 -20.71
C TYR A 192 -25.51 19.40 -19.59
N SER A 193 -26.76 19.51 -19.15
CA SER A 193 -27.08 20.26 -17.93
C SER A 193 -26.40 19.62 -16.68
N THR A 194 -26.20 20.42 -15.63
CA THR A 194 -25.61 19.96 -14.36
C THR A 194 -26.32 18.70 -13.82
N ARG A 195 -27.65 18.62 -13.95
CA ARG A 195 -28.42 17.45 -13.52
C ARG A 195 -28.03 16.18 -14.29
N LYS A 196 -27.82 16.30 -15.61
CA LYS A 196 -27.41 15.17 -16.47
C LYS A 196 -25.95 14.76 -16.27
N MET A 197 -25.10 15.62 -15.65
CA MET A 197 -23.73 15.34 -15.27
C MET A 197 -23.62 14.67 -13.90
N GLY A 198 -24.70 14.50 -13.16
CA GLY A 198 -24.75 13.78 -11.89
C GLY A 198 -24.64 12.27 -12.03
N VAL A 199 -25.03 11.57 -10.98
CA VAL A 199 -25.04 10.10 -10.90
C VAL A 199 -25.96 9.53 -11.99
N PRO A 200 -25.55 8.45 -12.71
CA PRO A 200 -26.41 7.85 -13.72
C PRO A 200 -27.69 7.27 -13.08
N PRO A 201 -28.83 7.27 -13.80
CA PRO A 201 -30.04 6.58 -13.32
C PRO A 201 -29.78 5.09 -13.07
N VAL A 202 -30.44 4.50 -12.05
CA VAL A 202 -30.28 3.07 -11.70
C VAL A 202 -30.40 2.14 -12.91
N ALA A 203 -31.40 2.38 -13.73
CA ALA A 203 -31.69 1.55 -14.93
C ALA A 203 -30.60 1.62 -16.02
N LEU A 204 -29.73 2.63 -15.98
CA LEU A 204 -28.62 2.83 -16.94
C LEU A 204 -27.25 2.61 -16.29
N THR A 205 -27.23 2.15 -15.03
CA THR A 205 -25.99 1.92 -14.30
C THR A 205 -25.42 0.56 -14.65
N THR A 206 -24.34 0.55 -15.40
CA THR A 206 -23.54 -0.64 -15.71
C THR A 206 -22.51 -0.92 -14.63
N ALA A 207 -22.01 -2.16 -14.57
CA ALA A 207 -20.92 -2.51 -13.68
C ALA A 207 -19.65 -1.72 -14.03
N GLY A 208 -19.01 -1.16 -13.02
CA GLY A 208 -17.75 -0.44 -13.13
C GLY A 208 -16.66 -1.04 -12.24
N ARG A 209 -15.53 -0.32 -12.08
CA ARG A 209 -14.40 -0.78 -11.24
C ARG A 209 -14.76 -0.90 -9.77
N THR A 210 -15.66 -0.06 -9.29
CA THR A 210 -16.03 0.04 -7.87
C THR A 210 -17.49 -0.23 -7.57
N ASN A 211 -18.30 -0.51 -8.59
CA ASN A 211 -19.73 -0.78 -8.43
C ASN A 211 -20.19 -1.98 -9.25
N SER A 212 -21.15 -2.71 -8.72
CA SER A 212 -21.91 -3.71 -9.46
C SER A 212 -23.00 -3.04 -10.31
N GLU A 213 -23.57 -3.77 -11.28
CA GLU A 213 -24.72 -3.31 -12.06
C GLU A 213 -25.87 -2.88 -11.14
N GLY A 214 -26.49 -1.76 -11.46
CA GLY A 214 -27.57 -1.18 -10.66
C GLY A 214 -27.15 -0.37 -9.45
N ILE A 215 -25.88 -0.42 -9.03
CA ILE A 215 -25.35 0.40 -7.93
C ILE A 215 -24.75 1.68 -8.50
N GLN A 216 -25.39 2.80 -8.16
CA GLN A 216 -25.01 4.11 -8.67
C GLN A 216 -23.72 4.60 -8.07
N CYS A 217 -22.70 4.84 -8.90
CA CYS A 217 -21.45 5.50 -8.55
C CYS A 217 -21.17 6.70 -9.43
N LEU A 218 -20.65 7.77 -8.86
CA LEU A 218 -20.19 8.94 -9.59
C LEU A 218 -18.67 8.90 -9.68
N TYR A 219 -18.15 8.65 -10.89
CA TYR A 219 -16.73 8.67 -11.16
C TYR A 219 -16.27 10.10 -11.47
N LEU A 220 -15.26 10.55 -10.76
CA LEU A 220 -14.68 11.88 -10.87
C LEU A 220 -13.16 11.78 -10.93
N ALA A 221 -12.49 12.76 -11.54
CA ALA A 221 -11.05 12.86 -11.60
C ALA A 221 -10.55 14.20 -11.05
N GLY A 222 -9.29 14.26 -10.62
CA GLY A 222 -8.65 15.47 -10.14
C GLY A 222 -8.29 16.48 -11.23
N ASP A 223 -8.23 16.03 -12.49
CA ASP A 223 -7.90 16.84 -13.66
C ASP A 223 -8.79 16.52 -14.86
N GLU A 224 -8.79 17.43 -15.84
CA GLU A 224 -9.62 17.29 -17.05
C GLU A 224 -9.10 16.20 -17.98
N GLU A 225 -7.79 16.04 -18.12
CA GLU A 225 -7.16 15.07 -19.03
C GLU A 225 -7.53 13.64 -18.65
N THR A 226 -7.46 13.30 -17.36
CA THR A 226 -7.89 12.01 -16.86
C THR A 226 -9.35 11.70 -17.19
N THR A 227 -10.23 12.72 -17.19
CA THR A 227 -11.66 12.49 -17.56
C THR A 227 -11.85 12.13 -19.02
N PHE A 228 -11.02 12.66 -19.92
CA PHE A 228 -11.06 12.29 -21.34
C PHE A 228 -10.59 10.86 -21.55
N HIS A 229 -9.56 10.43 -20.83
CA HIS A 229 -9.12 9.04 -20.88
C HIS A 229 -10.17 8.07 -20.30
N GLU A 230 -10.89 8.44 -19.25
CA GLU A 230 -11.97 7.64 -18.66
C GLU A 230 -13.10 7.36 -19.65
N VAL A 231 -13.50 8.34 -20.44
CA VAL A 231 -14.55 8.17 -21.48
C VAL A 231 -13.98 7.65 -22.80
N ARG A 232 -12.67 7.33 -22.88
CA ARG A 232 -11.97 6.84 -24.07
C ARG A 232 -12.19 7.73 -25.31
N ALA A 233 -12.32 9.03 -25.12
CA ALA A 233 -12.58 9.98 -26.19
C ALA A 233 -11.57 9.89 -27.35
N CYS A 234 -10.29 9.62 -27.03
CA CYS A 234 -9.23 9.46 -28.05
C CYS A 234 -9.38 8.20 -28.91
N LEU A 235 -9.98 7.13 -28.39
CA LEU A 235 -10.13 5.86 -29.13
C LEU A 235 -11.29 5.88 -30.13
N LEU A 236 -12.30 6.72 -29.90
CA LEU A 236 -13.43 6.87 -30.81
C LEU A 236 -13.06 7.57 -32.13
N TYR A 237 -11.94 8.31 -32.15
CA TYR A 237 -11.49 9.05 -33.33
C TYR A 237 -10.35 8.40 -34.11
N THR A 238 -9.64 7.39 -33.55
CA THR A 238 -8.36 6.93 -34.12
C THR A 238 -8.26 5.45 -34.44
N SER A 239 -9.16 4.59 -33.93
CA SER A 239 -9.11 3.15 -34.29
C SER A 239 -10.40 2.42 -33.89
N PRO A 240 -10.99 1.58 -34.74
CA PRO A 240 -12.06 0.69 -34.34
C PRO A 240 -11.55 -0.26 -33.23
N SER A 241 -12.38 -0.48 -32.20
CA SER A 241 -12.08 -1.43 -31.13
C SER A 241 -11.83 -2.82 -31.72
N PRO A 242 -10.88 -3.61 -31.22
CA PRO A 242 -10.71 -5.01 -31.62
C PRO A 242 -11.97 -5.87 -31.47
N ARG A 243 -12.98 -5.39 -30.71
CA ARG A 243 -14.30 -6.06 -30.60
C ARG A 243 -15.22 -5.79 -31.77
N ASP A 244 -15.00 -4.70 -32.51
CA ASP A 244 -15.80 -4.34 -33.67
C ASP A 244 -15.33 -5.01 -34.97
N ALA A 245 -14.23 -5.77 -34.90
CA ALA A 245 -13.66 -6.52 -36.04
C ALA A 245 -14.24 -7.94 -36.21
N HIS A 246 -15.26 -8.32 -35.42
CA HIS A 246 -15.87 -9.66 -35.45
C HIS A 246 -17.40 -9.64 -35.70
N GLU A 247 -17.93 -8.61 -36.34
CA GLU A 247 -19.27 -8.66 -36.97
C GLU A 247 -19.16 -8.76 -38.48
#